data_da84bc0f809869bd2130659444fb5634
#
_entry.id   da84bc0f809869bd2130659444fb5634
#
_cell.length_a   1.000
_cell.length_b   1.000
_cell.length_c   1.000
_cell.angle_alpha   90.00
_cell.angle_beta   90.00
_cell.angle_gamma   90.00
#
_symmetry.space_group_name_H-M   'P 1'
#
loop_
_entity.id
_entity.type
_entity.pdbx_description
1 polymer ?
#
loop_
_entity_poly.entity_id
_entity_poly.type
_entity_poly.pdbx_seq_one_letter_code
_entity_poly.pdbx_strand_id
1 'polypeptide(L)'
;MTASEVRWKISRVLEAAQNHDLADAEAREHFIDSVLPFVLRGSCGGNTSCVQIDGSDEHILCDAGTGLRDFGNHLTKSGEGRSSTFHIFLSHLHWDHIQGFPFFSPAYVPGNRIYIYGCHPNMAEAFKRQQESPFFPVTLAELGASIQFISLSADKEYDISGFHIRIMEQDHPGKSYGYSFSRSGRKIVYSTDSEHQSNPEGSPFVDFFRDADLLIFDAQYSLAEAELIKRTWGHSSNIMGVELAVLAGARHLVLFHTEPNFDDQRLEDIREKTNAYRSIYAEERPLAISIAYDGLEIDLSRF
;
A
#
# COMPACT_ATOMS: atom_id res chain seq x y z
N MET A 1 9.08 1.04 14.97
CA MET A 1 9.03 1.89 16.22
C MET A 1 10.04 1.39 17.24
N THR A 2 10.92 2.26 17.73
CA THR A 2 11.99 1.96 18.70
C THR A 2 11.53 2.23 20.14
N ALA A 3 12.27 1.73 21.15
CA ALA A 3 11.98 2.00 22.56
C ALA A 3 12.05 3.52 22.89
N SER A 4 12.92 4.28 22.23
CA SER A 4 13.01 5.73 22.39
C SER A 4 11.79 6.46 21.84
N GLU A 5 11.28 6.05 20.69
CA GLU A 5 10.03 6.60 20.12
C GLU A 5 8.81 6.31 21.01
N VAL A 6 8.68 5.10 21.52
CA VAL A 6 7.61 4.77 22.48
C VAL A 6 7.69 5.66 23.72
N ARG A 7 8.90 5.83 24.28
CA ARG A 7 9.11 6.71 25.45
C ARG A 7 8.76 8.17 25.12
N TRP A 8 9.14 8.65 23.96
CA TRP A 8 8.80 10.00 23.49
C TRP A 8 7.29 10.19 23.40
N LYS A 9 6.58 9.26 22.75
CA LYS A 9 5.09 9.30 22.63
C LYS A 9 4.43 9.34 24.00
N ILE A 10 4.84 8.45 24.91
CA ILE A 10 4.30 8.41 26.29
C ILE A 10 4.49 9.77 26.98
N SER A 11 5.68 10.37 26.86
CA SER A 11 5.96 11.67 27.48
C SER A 11 5.03 12.76 26.91
N ARG A 12 4.83 12.80 25.60
CA ARG A 12 3.96 13.79 24.94
C ARG A 12 2.46 13.57 25.25
N VAL A 13 2.04 12.32 25.33
CA VAL A 13 0.67 11.98 25.75
C VAL A 13 0.41 12.43 27.19
N LEU A 14 1.34 12.19 28.12
CA LEU A 14 1.22 12.65 29.50
C LEU A 14 1.21 14.18 29.61
N GLU A 15 1.99 14.89 28.79
CA GLU A 15 1.97 16.35 28.72
C GLU A 15 0.61 16.86 28.20
N ALA A 16 0.08 16.29 27.12
CA ALA A 16 -1.22 16.64 26.58
C ALA A 16 -2.38 16.37 27.55
N ALA A 17 -2.25 15.34 28.37
CA ALA A 17 -3.27 14.91 29.33
C ALA A 17 -3.43 15.84 30.55
N GLN A 18 -2.47 16.73 30.84
CA GLN A 18 -2.42 17.50 32.09
C GLN A 18 -3.69 18.32 32.42
N ASN A 19 -4.43 18.75 31.41
CA ASN A 19 -5.62 19.60 31.56
C ASN A 19 -6.93 18.85 31.24
N HIS A 20 -6.90 17.51 31.15
CA HIS A 20 -8.05 16.69 30.84
C HIS A 20 -8.43 15.83 32.04
N ASP A 21 -9.74 15.72 32.33
CA ASP A 21 -10.24 14.74 33.28
C ASP A 21 -10.36 13.36 32.58
N LEU A 22 -9.48 12.45 32.94
CA LEU A 22 -9.37 11.11 32.38
C LEU A 22 -9.71 10.01 33.40
N ALA A 23 -10.58 10.33 34.37
CA ALA A 23 -10.91 9.43 35.45
C ALA A 23 -11.62 8.15 34.96
N ASP A 24 -12.54 8.25 34.02
CA ASP A 24 -13.25 7.09 33.48
C ASP A 24 -12.70 6.61 32.13
N ALA A 25 -13.15 5.43 31.67
CA ALA A 25 -12.68 4.83 30.45
C ALA A 25 -13.14 5.57 29.20
N GLU A 26 -14.38 6.08 29.18
CA GLU A 26 -14.96 6.79 28.05
C GLU A 26 -14.22 8.10 27.77
N ALA A 27 -13.90 8.86 28.84
CA ALA A 27 -13.10 10.08 28.73
C ALA A 27 -11.69 9.79 28.18
N ARG A 28 -11.07 8.67 28.58
CA ARG A 28 -9.75 8.25 28.05
C ARG A 28 -9.82 7.88 26.57
N GLU A 29 -10.78 7.07 26.15
CA GLU A 29 -10.94 6.70 24.72
C GLU A 29 -11.24 7.95 23.87
N HIS A 30 -12.12 8.83 24.34
CA HIS A 30 -12.39 10.09 23.64
C HIS A 30 -11.13 10.96 23.51
N PHE A 31 -10.33 11.08 24.58
CA PHE A 31 -9.07 11.83 24.54
C PHE A 31 -8.09 11.22 23.54
N ILE A 32 -7.93 9.89 23.53
CA ILE A 32 -7.05 9.19 22.59
C ILE A 32 -7.53 9.42 21.15
N ASP A 33 -8.81 9.23 20.87
CA ASP A 33 -9.31 9.21 19.49
C ASP A 33 -9.55 10.60 18.91
N SER A 34 -9.92 11.58 19.72
CA SER A 34 -10.38 12.87 19.25
C SER A 34 -9.44 14.03 19.56
N VAL A 35 -8.58 13.92 20.59
CA VAL A 35 -7.69 15.00 21.02
C VAL A 35 -6.25 14.73 20.59
N LEU A 36 -5.76 13.48 20.71
CA LEU A 36 -4.38 13.18 20.36
C LEU A 36 -4.22 13.10 18.82
N PRO A 37 -3.18 13.74 18.27
CA PRO A 37 -2.80 13.54 16.87
C PRO A 37 -2.36 12.09 16.64
N PHE A 38 -2.53 11.60 15.39
CA PHE A 38 -2.21 10.21 15.02
C PHE A 38 -0.78 9.82 15.43
N VAL A 39 0.19 10.71 15.25
CA VAL A 39 1.60 10.48 15.61
C VAL A 39 1.82 10.11 17.08
N LEU A 40 0.92 10.50 17.97
CA LEU A 40 0.98 10.15 19.41
C LEU A 40 0.16 8.92 19.76
N ARG A 41 -1.03 8.74 19.14
CA ARG A 41 -1.97 7.65 19.47
C ARG A 41 -1.78 6.39 18.63
N GLY A 42 -1.05 6.47 17.52
CA GLY A 42 -0.83 5.40 16.57
C GLY A 42 0.63 5.25 16.14
N SER A 43 0.84 4.44 15.14
CA SER A 43 2.09 4.30 14.40
C SER A 43 1.77 3.98 12.95
N CYS A 44 2.58 4.49 12.03
CA CYS A 44 2.46 4.09 10.61
C CYS A 44 2.80 2.62 10.39
N GLY A 45 3.42 1.96 11.37
CA GLY A 45 3.76 0.56 11.27
C GLY A 45 5.13 0.34 10.63
N GLY A 46 5.34 -0.84 10.09
CA GLY A 46 6.61 -1.23 9.48
C GLY A 46 6.45 -2.41 8.54
N ASN A 47 5.23 -2.73 8.15
CA ASN A 47 5.01 -3.73 7.13
C ASN A 47 5.40 -3.19 5.75
N THR A 48 5.84 -4.10 4.90
CA THR A 48 6.07 -3.82 3.49
C THR A 48 4.82 -4.10 2.68
N SER A 49 4.83 -3.73 1.42
CA SER A 49 3.69 -3.56 0.51
C SER A 49 2.70 -4.73 0.49
N CYS A 50 1.49 -4.47 0.98
CA CYS A 50 0.33 -5.35 0.83
C CYS A 50 -0.94 -4.51 0.99
N VAL A 51 -1.77 -4.44 -0.05
CA VAL A 51 -3.02 -3.68 -0.04
C VAL A 51 -4.17 -4.59 -0.40
N GLN A 52 -5.22 -4.62 0.43
CA GLN A 52 -6.48 -5.30 0.10
C GLN A 52 -7.42 -4.35 -0.62
N ILE A 53 -8.11 -4.86 -1.63
CA ILE A 53 -9.18 -4.17 -2.36
C ILE A 53 -10.48 -4.93 -2.12
N ASP A 54 -11.39 -4.30 -1.38
CA ASP A 54 -12.69 -4.87 -1.08
C ASP A 54 -13.69 -4.64 -2.22
N GLY A 55 -14.77 -5.42 -2.20
CA GLY A 55 -15.86 -5.32 -3.16
C GLY A 55 -16.11 -6.61 -3.96
N SER A 56 -15.41 -7.70 -3.64
CA SER A 56 -15.61 -9.06 -4.16
C SER A 56 -15.90 -10.00 -3.01
N ASP A 57 -16.51 -11.17 -3.32
CA ASP A 57 -16.64 -12.29 -2.37
C ASP A 57 -15.29 -13.02 -2.16
N GLU A 58 -14.29 -12.70 -2.97
CA GLU A 58 -12.94 -13.23 -2.93
C GLU A 58 -11.95 -12.13 -2.54
N HIS A 59 -10.82 -12.49 -1.95
CA HIS A 59 -9.82 -11.53 -1.49
C HIS A 59 -8.93 -11.06 -2.63
N ILE A 60 -8.96 -9.76 -2.93
CA ILE A 60 -8.09 -9.11 -3.92
C ILE A 60 -6.98 -8.39 -3.17
N LEU A 61 -5.74 -8.68 -3.51
CA LEU A 61 -4.55 -8.15 -2.85
C LEU A 61 -3.56 -7.62 -3.88
N CYS A 62 -2.94 -6.50 -3.58
CA CYS A 62 -1.79 -5.98 -4.33
C CYS A 62 -0.55 -6.19 -3.49
N ASP A 63 0.42 -6.91 -4.06
CA ASP A 63 1.68 -7.35 -3.47
C ASP A 63 1.57 -8.30 -2.26
N ALA A 64 2.67 -8.94 -1.97
CA ALA A 64 2.82 -9.99 -0.96
C ALA A 64 3.96 -9.67 0.04
N GLY A 65 4.14 -8.39 0.38
CA GLY A 65 5.07 -7.96 1.42
C GLY A 65 4.65 -8.42 2.81
N THR A 66 5.31 -7.93 3.84
CA THR A 66 5.06 -8.43 5.21
C THR A 66 3.64 -8.15 5.72
N GLY A 67 2.94 -7.16 5.16
CA GLY A 67 1.52 -6.92 5.44
C GLY A 67 0.64 -8.13 5.13
N LEU A 68 1.01 -8.97 4.15
CA LEU A 68 0.29 -10.20 3.82
C LEU A 68 0.27 -11.20 4.99
N ARG A 69 1.36 -11.29 5.77
CA ARG A 69 1.40 -12.09 6.99
C ARG A 69 0.35 -11.62 8.00
N ASP A 70 0.25 -10.33 8.22
CA ASP A 70 -0.66 -9.76 9.20
C ASP A 70 -2.12 -9.90 8.75
N PHE A 71 -2.39 -9.71 7.46
CA PHE A 71 -3.68 -10.01 6.85
C PHE A 71 -4.07 -11.49 7.05
N GLY A 72 -3.17 -12.43 6.74
CA GLY A 72 -3.41 -13.86 6.96
C GLY A 72 -3.69 -14.21 8.43
N ASN A 73 -2.98 -13.57 9.36
CA ASN A 73 -3.20 -13.72 10.79
C ASN A 73 -4.57 -13.19 11.23
N HIS A 74 -5.00 -12.07 10.65
CA HIS A 74 -6.34 -11.50 10.88
C HIS A 74 -7.43 -12.48 10.44
N LEU A 75 -7.37 -12.99 9.23
CA LEU A 75 -8.32 -13.99 8.70
C LEU A 75 -8.34 -15.28 9.53
N THR A 76 -7.19 -15.72 10.02
CA THR A 76 -7.12 -16.90 10.87
C THR A 76 -7.83 -16.68 12.20
N LYS A 77 -7.71 -15.49 12.79
CA LYS A 77 -8.38 -15.13 14.06
C LYS A 77 -9.89 -14.95 13.90
N SER A 78 -10.35 -14.37 12.78
CA SER A 78 -11.78 -14.21 12.48
C SER A 78 -12.46 -15.51 12.04
N GLY A 79 -11.67 -16.53 11.65
CA GLY A 79 -12.19 -17.81 11.13
C GLY A 79 -12.49 -17.80 9.62
N GLU A 80 -12.17 -16.70 8.93
CA GLU A 80 -12.47 -16.49 7.51
C GLU A 80 -11.41 -17.09 6.55
N GLY A 81 -10.27 -17.53 7.08
CA GLY A 81 -9.13 -18.01 6.28
C GLY A 81 -9.26 -19.45 5.76
N ARG A 82 -10.48 -20.02 5.66
CA ARG A 82 -10.72 -21.40 5.20
C ARG A 82 -11.67 -21.45 4.02
N SER A 83 -11.36 -22.30 3.02
CA SER A 83 -12.13 -22.44 1.78
C SER A 83 -12.26 -21.11 1.01
N SER A 84 -11.24 -20.26 1.14
CA SER A 84 -11.19 -18.93 0.56
C SER A 84 -10.38 -18.90 -0.72
N THR A 85 -10.68 -17.93 -1.57
CA THR A 85 -9.93 -17.66 -2.80
C THR A 85 -9.21 -16.33 -2.66
N PHE A 86 -7.92 -16.33 -2.99
CA PHE A 86 -7.06 -15.15 -2.93
C PHE A 86 -6.50 -14.84 -4.32
N HIS A 87 -6.62 -13.59 -4.74
CA HIS A 87 -6.06 -13.06 -5.97
C HIS A 87 -4.97 -12.04 -5.59
N ILE A 88 -3.71 -12.39 -5.79
CA ILE A 88 -2.56 -11.55 -5.44
C ILE A 88 -1.96 -11.00 -6.73
N PHE A 89 -2.01 -9.69 -6.93
CA PHE A 89 -1.44 -8.97 -8.06
C PHE A 89 -0.08 -8.41 -7.68
N LEU A 90 0.98 -8.90 -8.30
CA LEU A 90 2.35 -8.49 -8.01
C LEU A 90 2.75 -7.31 -8.90
N SER A 91 3.15 -6.21 -8.27
CA SER A 91 3.78 -5.10 -8.97
C SER A 91 5.13 -5.54 -9.56
N HIS A 92 5.95 -6.17 -8.75
CA HIS A 92 7.25 -6.73 -9.15
C HIS A 92 7.77 -7.75 -8.12
N LEU A 93 9.04 -8.18 -8.27
CA LEU A 93 9.60 -9.30 -7.51
C LEU A 93 10.69 -8.90 -6.50
N HIS A 94 10.81 -7.60 -6.13
CA HIS A 94 11.70 -7.23 -5.05
C HIS A 94 11.22 -7.83 -3.72
N TRP A 95 12.16 -8.01 -2.79
CA TRP A 95 11.91 -8.74 -1.55
C TRP A 95 10.76 -8.18 -0.73
N ASP A 96 10.68 -6.89 -0.59
CA ASP A 96 9.66 -6.18 0.17
C ASP A 96 8.25 -6.32 -0.42
N HIS A 97 8.12 -6.78 -1.67
CA HIS A 97 6.84 -7.08 -2.32
C HIS A 97 6.46 -8.56 -2.31
N ILE A 98 7.36 -9.46 -1.90
CA ILE A 98 7.08 -10.91 -1.87
C ILE A 98 7.43 -11.59 -0.54
N GLN A 99 8.17 -10.94 0.35
CA GLN A 99 8.74 -11.59 1.56
C GLN A 99 7.70 -12.02 2.61
N GLY A 100 6.46 -11.54 2.54
CA GLY A 100 5.38 -11.94 3.44
C GLY A 100 4.75 -13.29 3.08
N PHE A 101 4.88 -13.72 1.83
CA PHE A 101 4.21 -14.93 1.34
C PHE A 101 4.57 -16.21 2.11
N PRO A 102 5.82 -16.50 2.47
CA PRO A 102 6.16 -17.67 3.27
C PRO A 102 5.47 -17.72 4.64
N PHE A 103 5.00 -16.59 5.13
CA PHE A 103 4.32 -16.44 6.42
C PHE A 103 2.80 -16.23 6.29
N PHE A 104 2.26 -16.35 5.09
CA PHE A 104 0.84 -16.22 4.81
C PHE A 104 0.10 -17.48 5.25
N SER A 105 -0.47 -17.45 6.46
CA SER A 105 -1.11 -18.62 7.07
C SER A 105 -2.18 -19.30 6.20
N PRO A 106 -3.01 -18.60 5.38
CA PRO A 106 -3.95 -19.24 4.48
C PRO A 106 -3.30 -20.14 3.40
N ALA A 107 -2.02 -19.92 3.06
CA ALA A 107 -1.31 -20.77 2.10
C ALA A 107 -1.05 -22.18 2.62
N TYR A 108 -1.08 -22.38 3.93
CA TYR A 108 -0.91 -23.67 4.58
C TYR A 108 -2.23 -24.46 4.75
N VAL A 109 -3.38 -23.84 4.44
CA VAL A 109 -4.71 -24.41 4.69
C VAL A 109 -5.21 -25.16 3.46
N PRO A 110 -5.41 -26.50 3.53
CA PRO A 110 -6.02 -27.25 2.44
C PRO A 110 -7.42 -26.73 2.11
N GLY A 111 -7.74 -26.68 0.82
CA GLY A 111 -9.01 -26.16 0.30
C GLY A 111 -8.98 -24.68 -0.06
N ASN A 112 -7.97 -23.91 0.35
CA ASN A 112 -7.75 -22.57 -0.16
C ASN A 112 -7.19 -22.58 -1.59
N ARG A 113 -7.50 -21.53 -2.35
CA ARG A 113 -7.00 -21.29 -3.70
C ARG A 113 -6.29 -19.93 -3.73
N ILE A 114 -5.09 -19.92 -4.26
CA ILE A 114 -4.28 -18.71 -4.38
C ILE A 114 -3.86 -18.54 -5.84
N TYR A 115 -4.30 -17.46 -6.45
CA TYR A 115 -3.92 -17.06 -7.79
C TYR A 115 -2.94 -15.88 -7.68
N ILE A 116 -1.73 -16.06 -8.19
CA ILE A 116 -0.68 -15.03 -8.18
C ILE A 116 -0.51 -14.51 -9.59
N TYR A 117 -0.87 -13.26 -9.80
CA TYR A 117 -0.85 -12.58 -11.09
C TYR A 117 0.34 -11.63 -11.18
N GLY A 118 0.91 -11.48 -12.37
CA GLY A 118 1.93 -10.47 -12.63
C GLY A 118 2.46 -10.56 -14.06
N CYS A 119 3.26 -9.58 -14.45
CA CYS A 119 3.82 -9.50 -15.80
C CYS A 119 5.25 -10.06 -15.91
N HIS A 120 5.85 -10.51 -14.80
CA HIS A 120 7.19 -11.09 -14.79
C HIS A 120 7.15 -12.58 -15.14
N PRO A 121 7.95 -13.04 -16.11
CA PRO A 121 7.91 -14.45 -16.56
C PRO A 121 8.46 -15.44 -15.51
N ASN A 122 9.23 -14.96 -14.54
CA ASN A 122 9.94 -15.77 -13.55
C ASN A 122 9.29 -15.76 -12.14
N MET A 123 8.00 -15.35 -12.02
CA MET A 123 7.28 -15.29 -10.74
C MET A 123 7.36 -16.61 -9.96
N ALA A 124 6.96 -17.73 -10.60
CA ALA A 124 6.95 -19.03 -9.93
C ALA A 124 8.35 -19.45 -9.45
N GLU A 125 9.38 -19.15 -10.22
CA GLU A 125 10.77 -19.44 -9.83
C GLU A 125 11.21 -18.57 -8.66
N ALA A 126 10.84 -17.29 -8.63
CA ALA A 126 11.16 -16.38 -7.52
C ALA A 126 10.56 -16.87 -6.19
N PHE A 127 9.29 -17.25 -6.18
CA PHE A 127 8.63 -17.81 -5.00
C PHE A 127 9.17 -19.15 -4.58
N LYS A 128 9.53 -20.02 -5.55
CA LYS A 128 10.19 -21.28 -5.26
C LYS A 128 11.54 -21.08 -4.58
N ARG A 129 12.40 -20.20 -5.13
CA ARG A 129 13.72 -19.88 -4.56
C ARG A 129 13.63 -19.26 -3.18
N GLN A 130 12.63 -18.43 -2.94
CA GLN A 130 12.38 -17.83 -1.63
C GLN A 130 12.10 -18.90 -0.56
N GLN A 131 11.43 -20.00 -0.95
CA GLN A 131 10.98 -21.07 -0.05
C GLN A 131 11.76 -22.37 -0.20
N GLU A 132 13.02 -22.34 -0.62
CA GLU A 132 13.89 -23.50 -0.64
C GLU A 132 15.03 -23.40 0.38
N SER A 133 15.57 -24.57 0.78
CA SER A 133 16.75 -24.62 1.64
C SER A 133 17.93 -23.90 0.97
N PRO A 134 18.73 -23.09 1.71
CA PRO A 134 18.68 -22.91 3.17
C PRO A 134 17.79 -21.74 3.65
N PHE A 135 17.02 -21.10 2.78
CA PHE A 135 16.32 -19.84 3.08
C PHE A 135 15.05 -20.05 3.88
N PHE A 136 14.32 -21.13 3.61
CA PHE A 136 13.06 -21.42 4.30
C PHE A 136 12.87 -22.95 4.48
N PRO A 137 12.24 -23.39 5.61
CA PRO A 137 12.14 -24.81 5.91
C PRO A 137 11.00 -25.54 5.18
N VAL A 138 10.01 -24.80 4.65
CA VAL A 138 8.84 -25.36 3.95
C VAL A 138 8.86 -24.91 2.51
N THR A 139 8.92 -25.84 1.58
CA THR A 139 8.94 -25.54 0.15
C THR A 139 7.56 -25.10 -0.35
N LEU A 140 7.51 -24.37 -1.45
CA LEU A 140 6.27 -23.97 -2.10
C LEU A 140 5.35 -25.16 -2.42
N ALA A 141 5.93 -26.31 -2.75
CA ALA A 141 5.19 -27.53 -3.08
C ALA A 141 4.56 -28.24 -1.88
N GLU A 142 5.03 -27.94 -0.65
CA GLU A 142 4.51 -28.52 0.59
C GLU A 142 3.37 -27.71 1.20
N LEU A 143 3.04 -26.55 0.61
CA LEU A 143 1.92 -25.73 1.05
C LEU A 143 0.58 -26.42 0.82
N GLY A 144 -0.38 -26.25 1.74
CA GLY A 144 -1.67 -26.95 1.69
C GLY A 144 -2.64 -26.37 0.66
N ALA A 145 -2.54 -25.09 0.32
CA ALA A 145 -3.41 -24.41 -0.64
C ALA A 145 -3.06 -24.79 -2.09
N SER A 146 -4.04 -24.70 -2.99
CA SER A 146 -3.80 -24.75 -4.44
C SER A 146 -3.26 -23.39 -4.91
N ILE A 147 -2.02 -23.36 -5.36
CA ILE A 147 -1.33 -22.13 -5.80
C ILE A 147 -1.13 -22.17 -7.31
N GLN A 148 -1.52 -21.10 -8.01
CA GLN A 148 -1.34 -20.96 -9.45
C GLN A 148 -0.72 -19.60 -9.78
N PHE A 149 0.33 -19.60 -10.60
CA PHE A 149 0.95 -18.40 -11.15
C PHE A 149 0.37 -18.11 -12.54
N ILE A 150 -0.15 -16.91 -12.73
CA ILE A 150 -0.83 -16.48 -13.95
C ILE A 150 -0.10 -15.28 -14.53
N SER A 151 0.52 -15.48 -15.70
CA SER A 151 1.18 -14.40 -16.41
C SER A 151 0.17 -13.48 -17.07
N LEU A 152 0.28 -12.19 -16.76
CA LEU A 152 -0.47 -11.11 -17.39
C LEU A 152 0.42 -10.35 -18.38
N SER A 153 -0.21 -9.47 -19.16
CA SER A 153 0.47 -8.59 -20.13
C SER A 153 -0.10 -7.18 -20.02
N ALA A 154 0.76 -6.17 -19.99
CA ALA A 154 0.35 -4.78 -19.81
C ALA A 154 -0.40 -4.20 -21.03
N ASP A 155 -0.37 -4.88 -22.18
CA ASP A 155 -1.10 -4.52 -23.39
C ASP A 155 -2.54 -5.06 -23.41
N LYS A 156 -2.99 -5.73 -22.35
CA LYS A 156 -4.31 -6.35 -22.23
C LYS A 156 -5.04 -5.87 -21.00
N GLU A 157 -6.36 -5.99 -21.09
CA GLU A 157 -7.28 -5.77 -19.99
C GLU A 157 -7.87 -7.11 -19.55
N TYR A 158 -8.24 -7.23 -18.28
CA TYR A 158 -8.69 -8.48 -17.68
C TYR A 158 -9.92 -8.26 -16.80
N ASP A 159 -10.84 -9.22 -16.81
CA ASP A 159 -11.94 -9.27 -15.86
C ASP A 159 -11.70 -10.41 -14.87
N ILE A 160 -11.39 -10.07 -13.62
CA ILE A 160 -11.04 -11.02 -12.58
C ILE A 160 -11.84 -10.70 -11.32
N SER A 161 -12.56 -11.69 -10.80
CA SER A 161 -13.36 -11.58 -9.56
C SER A 161 -14.28 -10.35 -9.53
N GLY A 162 -14.84 -9.98 -10.71
CA GLY A 162 -15.78 -8.88 -10.88
C GLY A 162 -15.14 -7.49 -10.96
N PHE A 163 -13.82 -7.41 -11.04
CA PHE A 163 -13.10 -6.17 -11.36
C PHE A 163 -12.60 -6.18 -12.79
N HIS A 164 -12.77 -5.04 -13.47
CA HIS A 164 -12.09 -4.76 -14.72
C HIS A 164 -10.71 -4.18 -14.41
N ILE A 165 -9.65 -4.83 -14.91
CA ILE A 165 -8.27 -4.57 -14.52
C ILE A 165 -7.48 -4.12 -15.74
N ARG A 166 -6.83 -2.95 -15.61
CA ARG A 166 -5.84 -2.44 -16.56
C ARG A 166 -4.47 -2.43 -15.89
N ILE A 167 -3.42 -2.59 -16.70
CA ILE A 167 -2.03 -2.71 -16.24
C ILE A 167 -1.19 -1.65 -16.96
N MET A 168 -0.26 -1.04 -16.23
CA MET A 168 0.71 -0.07 -16.77
C MET A 168 2.12 -0.50 -16.36
N GLU A 169 3.02 -0.62 -17.33
CA GLU A 169 4.45 -0.78 -17.02
C GLU A 169 5.01 0.52 -16.45
N GLN A 170 5.82 0.42 -15.41
CA GLN A 170 6.38 1.52 -14.63
C GLN A 170 7.91 1.51 -14.70
N ASP A 171 8.50 2.70 -14.62
CA ASP A 171 9.95 2.88 -14.65
C ASP A 171 10.54 2.57 -13.28
N HIS A 172 11.13 1.37 -13.17
CA HIS A 172 11.73 0.86 -11.95
C HIS A 172 12.82 -0.16 -12.31
N PRO A 173 13.94 -0.26 -11.56
CA PRO A 173 14.94 -1.31 -11.78
C PRO A 173 14.33 -2.71 -11.75
N GLY A 174 14.41 -3.43 -12.86
CA GLY A 174 13.76 -4.74 -13.02
C GLY A 174 12.30 -4.68 -13.50
N LYS A 175 11.77 -3.48 -13.74
CA LYS A 175 10.37 -3.15 -14.08
C LYS A 175 9.40 -3.39 -12.93
N SER A 176 8.45 -2.52 -12.81
CA SER A 176 7.27 -2.64 -11.95
C SER A 176 6.01 -2.47 -12.79
N TYR A 177 4.86 -2.86 -12.26
CA TYR A 177 3.57 -2.75 -12.93
C TYR A 177 2.52 -2.20 -12.00
N GLY A 178 1.88 -1.10 -12.41
CA GLY A 178 0.71 -0.54 -11.74
C GLY A 178 -0.56 -1.22 -12.20
N TYR A 179 -1.55 -1.27 -11.34
CA TYR A 179 -2.86 -1.86 -11.59
C TYR A 179 -3.97 -0.86 -11.35
N SER A 180 -4.92 -0.79 -12.28
CA SER A 180 -6.17 -0.06 -12.12
C SER A 180 -7.31 -1.06 -12.00
N PHE A 181 -8.05 -1.01 -10.90
CA PHE A 181 -9.21 -1.84 -10.62
C PHE A 181 -10.48 -1.01 -10.74
N SER A 182 -11.38 -1.39 -11.63
CA SER A 182 -12.66 -0.71 -11.81
C SER A 182 -13.83 -1.66 -11.57
N ARG A 183 -14.79 -1.22 -10.74
CA ARG A 183 -16.01 -1.97 -10.45
C ARG A 183 -17.13 -1.01 -10.04
N SER A 184 -18.35 -1.21 -10.55
CA SER A 184 -19.55 -0.45 -10.16
C SER A 184 -19.35 1.08 -10.22
N GLY A 185 -18.63 1.57 -11.22
CA GLY A 185 -18.35 3.00 -11.40
C GLY A 185 -17.28 3.58 -10.45
N ARG A 186 -16.62 2.77 -9.66
CA ARG A 186 -15.48 3.15 -8.81
C ARG A 186 -14.18 2.67 -9.42
N LYS A 187 -13.11 3.45 -9.22
CA LYS A 187 -11.77 3.15 -9.73
C LYS A 187 -10.71 3.34 -8.66
N ILE A 188 -9.94 2.29 -8.40
CA ILE A 188 -8.77 2.29 -7.53
C ILE A 188 -7.54 2.07 -8.40
N VAL A 189 -6.50 2.85 -8.19
CA VAL A 189 -5.21 2.65 -8.85
C VAL A 189 -4.15 2.36 -7.80
N TYR A 190 -3.42 1.27 -8.00
CA TYR A 190 -2.24 0.91 -7.24
C TYR A 190 -1.00 1.11 -8.13
N SER A 191 -0.18 2.09 -7.79
CA SER A 191 1.01 2.50 -8.53
C SER A 191 2.16 2.73 -7.55
N THR A 192 2.85 1.65 -7.20
CA THR A 192 4.03 1.65 -6.33
C THR A 192 5.28 1.45 -7.19
N ASP A 193 6.44 1.83 -6.66
CA ASP A 193 7.75 1.61 -7.25
C ASP A 193 7.82 2.07 -8.71
N SER A 194 7.72 3.38 -8.86
CA SER A 194 7.73 4.04 -10.16
C SER A 194 8.44 5.38 -10.10
N GLU A 195 9.46 5.56 -10.90
CA GLU A 195 10.04 6.87 -11.16
C GLU A 195 9.22 7.61 -12.20
N HIS A 196 9.00 8.90 -11.99
CA HIS A 196 8.29 9.77 -12.92
C HIS A 196 9.19 10.94 -13.31
N GLN A 197 9.07 11.38 -14.56
CA GLN A 197 9.80 12.55 -15.05
C GLN A 197 9.28 13.83 -14.41
N SER A 198 10.15 14.82 -14.25
CA SER A 198 9.86 16.10 -13.58
C SER A 198 8.76 16.94 -14.26
N ASN A 199 8.38 16.63 -15.50
CA ASN A 199 7.23 17.24 -16.16
C ASN A 199 6.13 16.20 -16.35
N PRO A 200 5.07 16.22 -15.53
CA PRO A 200 3.99 15.27 -15.61
C PRO A 200 3.00 15.55 -16.75
N GLU A 201 3.03 16.74 -17.39
CA GLU A 201 2.16 17.08 -18.51
C GLU A 201 2.43 16.17 -19.70
N GLY A 202 1.38 15.49 -20.19
CA GLY A 202 1.48 14.54 -21.29
C GLY A 202 2.01 13.15 -20.90
N SER A 203 2.25 12.92 -19.61
CA SER A 203 2.61 11.59 -19.11
C SER A 203 1.47 10.59 -19.33
N PRO A 204 1.74 9.36 -19.82
CA PRO A 204 0.74 8.32 -19.97
C PRO A 204 0.09 7.92 -18.63
N PHE A 205 0.74 8.21 -17.51
CA PHE A 205 0.21 7.98 -16.19
C PHE A 205 -0.99 8.87 -15.87
N VAL A 206 -1.08 10.07 -16.44
CA VAL A 206 -2.26 10.94 -16.29
C VAL A 206 -3.52 10.24 -16.82
N ASP A 207 -3.44 9.57 -17.97
CA ASP A 207 -4.57 8.80 -18.51
C ASP A 207 -4.83 7.53 -17.73
N PHE A 208 -3.79 6.86 -17.24
CA PHE A 208 -3.94 5.66 -16.43
C PHE A 208 -4.59 5.97 -15.07
N PHE A 209 -4.24 7.09 -14.45
CA PHE A 209 -4.80 7.56 -13.17
C PHE A 209 -6.14 8.29 -13.33
N ARG A 210 -6.54 8.65 -14.57
CA ARG A 210 -7.71 9.50 -14.86
C ARG A 210 -8.93 9.10 -14.04
N ASP A 211 -9.52 10.09 -13.34
CA ASP A 211 -10.74 10.00 -12.53
C ASP A 211 -10.69 8.87 -11.48
N ALA A 212 -9.51 8.52 -10.96
CA ALA A 212 -9.41 7.57 -9.89
C ALA A 212 -10.12 8.08 -8.62
N ASP A 213 -10.99 7.27 -8.04
CA ASP A 213 -11.54 7.56 -6.70
C ASP A 213 -10.44 7.47 -5.64
N LEU A 214 -9.49 6.53 -5.82
CA LEU A 214 -8.33 6.33 -4.96
C LEU A 214 -7.09 6.06 -5.80
N LEU A 215 -6.04 6.86 -5.59
CA LEU A 215 -4.71 6.66 -6.15
C LEU A 215 -3.74 6.33 -5.00
N ILE A 216 -3.26 5.09 -4.95
CA ILE A 216 -2.19 4.64 -4.05
C ILE A 216 -0.88 4.80 -4.82
N PHE A 217 -0.01 5.69 -4.35
CA PHE A 217 1.11 6.20 -5.13
C PHE A 217 2.42 6.13 -4.35
N ASP A 218 3.49 5.71 -5.04
CA ASP A 218 4.86 5.73 -4.54
C ASP A 218 5.28 7.14 -4.12
N ALA A 219 5.61 7.31 -2.86
CA ALA A 219 6.07 8.58 -2.30
C ALA A 219 7.27 8.36 -1.37
N GLN A 220 8.24 7.57 -1.83
CA GLN A 220 9.38 7.17 -1.01
C GLN A 220 10.26 8.36 -0.64
N TYR A 221 10.37 9.36 -1.52
CA TYR A 221 11.32 10.46 -1.37
C TYR A 221 10.63 11.82 -1.21
N SER A 222 11.33 12.76 -0.58
CA SER A 222 11.05 14.18 -0.79
C SER A 222 11.50 14.60 -2.20
N LEU A 223 10.94 15.69 -2.73
CA LEU A 223 11.33 16.20 -4.05
C LEU A 223 12.85 16.40 -4.17
N ALA A 224 13.49 16.95 -3.15
CA ALA A 224 14.93 17.19 -3.16
C ALA A 224 15.75 15.89 -3.19
N GLU A 225 15.30 14.85 -2.48
CA GLU A 225 15.95 13.55 -2.50
C GLU A 225 15.78 12.86 -3.86
N ALA A 226 14.56 12.89 -4.43
CA ALA A 226 14.28 12.31 -5.74
C ALA A 226 15.13 12.94 -6.84
N GLU A 227 15.21 14.28 -6.89
CA GLU A 227 15.87 14.99 -7.97
C GLU A 227 17.41 15.05 -7.84
N LEU A 228 17.94 15.14 -6.62
CA LEU A 228 19.35 15.45 -6.41
C LEU A 228 20.21 14.24 -6.01
N ILE A 229 19.62 13.24 -5.35
CA ILE A 229 20.39 12.17 -4.70
C ILE A 229 20.01 10.79 -5.24
N LYS A 230 18.72 10.53 -5.41
CA LYS A 230 18.17 9.19 -5.68
C LYS A 230 17.54 9.06 -7.07
N ARG A 231 17.92 9.92 -7.99
CA ARG A 231 17.53 9.82 -9.39
C ARG A 231 17.96 8.46 -9.95
N THR A 232 17.09 7.80 -10.70
CA THR A 232 17.27 6.45 -11.25
C THR A 232 17.17 5.29 -10.24
N TRP A 233 16.69 5.57 -9.02
CA TRP A 233 16.40 4.50 -8.05
C TRP A 233 15.01 3.89 -8.23
N GLY A 234 14.21 4.47 -9.14
CA GLY A 234 12.91 3.93 -9.54
C GLY A 234 11.76 4.29 -8.58
N HIS A 235 11.87 5.42 -7.86
CA HIS A 235 10.84 5.89 -6.94
C HIS A 235 10.51 7.36 -7.14
N SER A 236 9.34 7.75 -6.67
CA SER A 236 8.80 9.10 -6.80
C SER A 236 8.78 9.90 -5.51
N SER A 237 8.38 11.15 -5.65
CA SER A 237 8.17 12.05 -4.54
C SER A 237 6.67 12.29 -4.28
N ASN A 238 6.38 12.69 -3.04
CA ASN A 238 5.04 13.14 -2.64
C ASN A 238 4.52 14.29 -3.51
N ILE A 239 5.39 15.18 -3.96
CA ILE A 239 5.04 16.34 -4.83
C ILE A 239 4.59 15.86 -6.20
N MET A 240 5.35 14.94 -6.83
CA MET A 240 4.98 14.32 -8.09
C MET A 240 3.62 13.61 -7.99
N GLY A 241 3.37 12.93 -6.86
CA GLY A 241 2.07 12.31 -6.58
C GLY A 241 0.92 13.31 -6.62
N VAL A 242 1.09 14.50 -6.00
CA VAL A 242 0.08 15.58 -6.05
C VAL A 242 -0.13 16.07 -7.47
N GLU A 243 0.93 16.36 -8.22
CA GLU A 243 0.83 16.89 -9.58
C GLU A 243 0.11 15.92 -10.53
N LEU A 244 0.50 14.65 -10.52
CA LEU A 244 -0.15 13.61 -11.31
C LEU A 244 -1.61 13.39 -10.90
N ALA A 245 -1.90 13.34 -9.60
CA ALA A 245 -3.27 13.18 -9.10
C ALA A 245 -4.18 14.33 -9.52
N VAL A 246 -3.69 15.58 -9.45
CA VAL A 246 -4.44 16.77 -9.88
C VAL A 246 -4.68 16.76 -11.39
N LEU A 247 -3.66 16.48 -12.19
CA LEU A 247 -3.78 16.40 -13.66
C LEU A 247 -4.75 15.29 -14.09
N ALA A 248 -4.72 14.16 -13.38
CA ALA A 248 -5.60 13.04 -13.64
C ALA A 248 -7.03 13.22 -13.11
N GLY A 249 -7.29 14.22 -12.27
CA GLY A 249 -8.59 14.40 -11.63
C GLY A 249 -8.89 13.35 -10.56
N ALA A 250 -7.88 12.76 -9.94
CA ALA A 250 -8.04 11.81 -8.85
C ALA A 250 -8.68 12.50 -7.62
N ARG A 251 -9.48 11.76 -6.86
CA ARG A 251 -10.21 12.30 -5.69
C ARG A 251 -9.44 12.18 -4.39
N HIS A 252 -8.71 11.08 -4.23
CA HIS A 252 -7.93 10.80 -3.03
C HIS A 252 -6.57 10.22 -3.41
N LEU A 253 -5.50 10.83 -2.91
CA LEU A 253 -4.12 10.39 -3.03
C LEU A 253 -3.67 9.77 -1.70
N VAL A 254 -3.18 8.54 -1.74
CA VAL A 254 -2.50 7.89 -0.62
C VAL A 254 -1.01 7.84 -0.92
N LEU A 255 -0.24 8.53 -0.10
CA LEU A 255 1.22 8.44 -0.12
C LEU A 255 1.62 7.09 0.46
N PHE A 256 2.21 6.26 -0.37
CA PHE A 256 2.54 4.86 -0.08
C PHE A 256 4.03 4.61 -0.29
N HIS A 257 4.53 3.46 0.15
CA HIS A 257 5.92 3.03 -0.04
C HIS A 257 6.95 4.06 0.45
N THR A 258 6.74 4.57 1.66
CA THR A 258 7.62 5.57 2.27
C THR A 258 8.96 4.96 2.69
N GLU A 259 10.01 5.77 2.74
CA GLU A 259 11.36 5.34 3.12
C GLU A 259 11.35 4.63 4.50
N PRO A 260 11.90 3.41 4.63
CA PRO A 260 11.86 2.63 5.87
C PRO A 260 12.51 3.30 7.09
N ASN A 261 13.36 4.30 6.85
CA ASN A 261 14.03 5.05 7.91
C ASN A 261 13.19 6.22 8.47
N PHE A 262 12.01 6.49 7.91
CA PHE A 262 11.15 7.56 8.40
C PHE A 262 10.39 7.10 9.64
N ASP A 263 10.49 7.91 10.69
CA ASP A 263 9.64 7.75 11.87
C ASP A 263 8.27 8.40 11.68
N ASP A 264 7.34 8.15 12.60
CA ASP A 264 5.98 8.65 12.51
C ASP A 264 5.91 10.19 12.47
N GLN A 265 6.86 10.87 13.14
CA GLN A 265 6.93 12.35 13.12
C GLN A 265 7.34 12.86 11.74
N ARG A 266 8.32 12.23 11.11
CA ARG A 266 8.76 12.57 9.76
C ARG A 266 7.65 12.34 8.73
N LEU A 267 6.89 11.25 8.88
CA LEU A 267 5.76 10.95 8.01
C LEU A 267 4.63 11.98 8.17
N GLU A 268 4.34 12.41 9.39
CA GLU A 268 3.36 13.48 9.63
C GLU A 268 3.81 14.83 9.02
N ASP A 269 5.08 15.19 9.17
CA ASP A 269 5.66 16.37 8.53
C ASP A 269 5.54 16.33 6.99
N ILE A 270 5.74 15.17 6.40
CA ILE A 270 5.57 14.96 4.95
C ILE A 270 4.10 15.16 4.57
N ARG A 271 3.16 14.58 5.31
CA ARG A 271 1.73 14.74 5.08
C ARG A 271 1.29 16.22 5.14
N GLU A 272 1.74 16.94 6.16
CA GLU A 272 1.43 18.38 6.33
C GLU A 272 1.99 19.22 5.18
N LYS A 273 3.26 19.01 4.82
CA LYS A 273 3.92 19.72 3.71
C LYS A 273 3.26 19.40 2.36
N THR A 274 2.86 18.16 2.15
CA THR A 274 2.14 17.74 0.94
C THR A 274 0.78 18.43 0.85
N ASN A 275 0.03 18.51 1.96
CA ASN A 275 -1.24 19.26 2.01
C ASN A 275 -1.05 20.75 1.76
N ALA A 276 0.01 21.36 2.31
CA ALA A 276 0.34 22.76 2.06
C ALA A 276 0.67 22.99 0.57
N TYR A 277 1.47 22.14 -0.04
CA TYR A 277 1.76 22.19 -1.47
C TYR A 277 0.48 22.04 -2.32
N ARG A 278 -0.35 21.05 -2.03
CA ARG A 278 -1.63 20.83 -2.71
C ARG A 278 -2.52 22.08 -2.64
N SER A 279 -2.55 22.78 -1.51
CA SER A 279 -3.37 23.98 -1.35
C SER A 279 -2.92 25.14 -2.25
N ILE A 280 -1.64 25.19 -2.63
CA ILE A 280 -1.09 26.18 -3.55
C ILE A 280 -1.26 25.73 -5.01
N TYR A 281 -0.96 24.45 -5.29
CA TYR A 281 -0.92 23.92 -6.66
C TYR A 281 -2.33 23.69 -7.24
N ALA A 282 -3.29 23.33 -6.41
CA ALA A 282 -4.62 22.89 -6.81
C ALA A 282 -5.74 23.55 -6.01
N GLU A 283 -5.69 24.87 -5.86
CA GLU A 283 -6.62 25.66 -5.03
C GLU A 283 -8.11 25.37 -5.33
N GLU A 284 -8.44 25.12 -6.59
CA GLU A 284 -9.83 24.89 -7.05
C GLU A 284 -10.22 23.41 -7.17
N ARG A 285 -9.30 22.46 -6.95
CA ARG A 285 -9.57 21.02 -7.13
C ARG A 285 -9.52 20.29 -5.79
N PRO A 286 -10.64 19.68 -5.36
CA PRO A 286 -10.63 18.89 -4.14
C PRO A 286 -9.81 17.59 -4.36
N LEU A 287 -8.65 17.50 -3.72
CA LEU A 287 -7.85 16.29 -3.62
C LEU A 287 -7.63 15.98 -2.14
N ALA A 288 -8.20 14.87 -1.65
CA ALA A 288 -7.86 14.37 -0.32
C ALA A 288 -6.45 13.75 -0.34
N ILE A 289 -5.69 13.92 0.75
CA ILE A 289 -4.36 13.31 0.88
C ILE A 289 -4.27 12.59 2.21
N SER A 290 -3.88 11.31 2.15
CA SER A 290 -3.53 10.49 3.30
C SER A 290 -2.11 9.96 3.16
N ILE A 291 -1.49 9.58 4.29
CA ILE A 291 -0.29 8.76 4.29
C ILE A 291 -0.68 7.35 4.71
N ALA A 292 -0.11 6.35 4.06
CA ALA A 292 -0.39 4.96 4.38
C ALA A 292 0.17 4.58 5.77
N TYR A 293 -0.57 3.75 6.47
CA TYR A 293 -0.13 3.10 7.71
C TYR A 293 -0.75 1.70 7.81
N ASP A 294 -0.13 0.84 8.62
CA ASP A 294 -0.63 -0.52 8.83
C ASP A 294 -2.07 -0.51 9.38
N GLY A 295 -3.00 -1.12 8.65
CA GLY A 295 -4.42 -1.14 9.00
C GLY A 295 -5.23 0.09 8.57
N LEU A 296 -4.70 0.97 7.71
CA LEU A 296 -5.49 2.05 7.12
C LEU A 296 -6.63 1.48 6.27
N GLU A 297 -7.85 1.88 6.58
CA GLU A 297 -9.05 1.58 5.80
C GLU A 297 -9.62 2.85 5.15
N ILE A 298 -9.94 2.79 3.86
CA ILE A 298 -10.52 3.89 3.10
C ILE A 298 -11.83 3.42 2.48
N ASP A 299 -12.93 3.99 2.97
CA ASP A 299 -14.27 3.71 2.48
C ASP A 299 -14.61 4.64 1.31
N LEU A 300 -14.63 4.10 0.09
CA LEU A 300 -14.94 4.84 -1.13
C LEU A 300 -16.41 5.27 -1.24
N SER A 301 -17.30 4.76 -0.40
CA SER A 301 -18.70 5.22 -0.38
C SER A 301 -18.83 6.65 0.15
N ARG A 302 -17.80 7.17 0.80
CA ARG A 302 -17.77 8.53 1.40
C ARG A 302 -17.30 9.64 0.45
N PHE A 303 -16.98 9.29 -0.83
CA PHE A 303 -16.47 10.24 -1.84
C PHE A 303 -17.42 10.43 -3.02
#